data_570d645efc4c66c3e6b8b624e279cf81
#
_entry.id   570d645efc4c66c3e6b8b624e279cf81
#
_cell.length_a   1.000
_cell.length_b   1.000
_cell.length_c   1.000
_cell.angle_alpha   90.00
_cell.angle_beta   90.00
_cell.angle_gamma   90.00
#
_symmetry.space_group_name_H-M   'P 1'
#
loop_
_entity.id
_entity.type
_entity.pdbx_description
1 polymer ?
#
loop_
_entity_poly.entity_id
_entity_poly.type
_entity_poly.pdbx_seq_one_letter_code
_entity_poly.pdbx_strand_id
1 'polypeptide(L)'
;MSKIVAIYVRVSTGKQADRDSIPFQIQECSNYVKHFLKTETFEVFKDAGRSGKNTQRPEYQRMIEKVKSGMVSHVVVYKIDRISRNLVDFSIMYNDFKEHKVAFISLNEQFDTSSAIGEAVLKIILVFAELERKLTGERVHDIMMNRALEGKWNGARVPYGWDWDTKNRCPVHSETEAEYARMMYRL
;
A
#
# COMPACT_ATOMS: atom_id res chain seq x y z
N MET A 1 -32.30 4.93 -3.26
CA MET A 1 -31.58 3.97 -4.15
C MET A 1 -31.04 2.84 -3.30
N SER A 2 -31.22 1.59 -3.73
CA SER A 2 -30.64 0.43 -3.03
C SER A 2 -29.12 0.49 -3.17
N LYS A 3 -28.40 0.35 -2.04
CA LYS A 3 -26.93 0.30 -2.06
C LYS A 3 -26.48 -1.06 -2.59
N ILE A 4 -25.37 -1.07 -3.32
CA ILE A 4 -24.76 -2.30 -3.85
C ILE A 4 -23.65 -2.79 -2.91
N VAL A 5 -23.28 -4.06 -3.05
CA VAL A 5 -22.03 -4.62 -2.51
C VAL A 5 -20.96 -4.54 -3.58
N ALA A 6 -19.81 -3.93 -3.28
CA ALA A 6 -18.67 -3.88 -4.18
C ALA A 6 -17.72 -5.05 -3.90
N ILE A 7 -17.48 -5.90 -4.88
CA ILE A 7 -16.47 -6.96 -4.83
C ILE A 7 -15.23 -6.48 -5.57
N TYR A 8 -14.10 -6.31 -4.86
CA TYR A 8 -12.86 -5.91 -5.50
C TYR A 8 -11.89 -7.07 -5.62
N VAL A 9 -11.42 -7.32 -6.85
CA VAL A 9 -10.49 -8.40 -7.17
C VAL A 9 -9.28 -7.88 -7.94
N ARG A 10 -8.10 -8.42 -7.60
CA ARG A 10 -6.85 -8.06 -8.26
C ARG A 10 -5.87 -9.22 -8.29
N VAL A 11 -5.09 -9.30 -9.37
CA VAL A 11 -3.95 -10.21 -9.48
C VAL A 11 -2.67 -9.43 -9.81
N SER A 12 -1.54 -9.91 -9.29
CA SER A 12 -0.22 -9.43 -9.67
C SER A 12 0.30 -10.20 -10.89
N THR A 13 1.17 -9.58 -11.69
CA THR A 13 1.78 -10.16 -12.92
C THR A 13 2.79 -11.29 -12.68
N GLY A 14 2.74 -12.00 -11.57
CA GLY A 14 3.59 -13.15 -11.25
C GLY A 14 2.82 -14.47 -11.38
N LYS A 15 3.53 -15.59 -11.51
CA LYS A 15 2.96 -16.94 -11.58
C LYS A 15 1.89 -17.12 -10.50
N GLN A 16 0.63 -17.26 -10.94
CA GLN A 16 -0.52 -17.40 -10.07
C GLN A 16 -0.68 -18.89 -9.72
N ALA A 17 -0.74 -19.20 -8.43
CA ALA A 17 -1.37 -20.43 -7.99
C ALA A 17 -2.89 -20.32 -8.28
N ASP A 18 -3.54 -21.40 -8.69
CA ASP A 18 -4.98 -21.42 -9.06
C ASP A 18 -5.89 -20.80 -7.99
N ARG A 19 -5.50 -20.91 -6.72
CA ARG A 19 -6.23 -20.36 -5.56
C ARG A 19 -6.22 -18.82 -5.46
N ASP A 20 -5.40 -18.13 -6.25
CA ASP A 20 -5.34 -16.67 -6.28
C ASP A 20 -5.84 -16.08 -7.60
N SER A 21 -6.42 -16.92 -8.46
CA SER A 21 -6.96 -16.51 -9.75
C SER A 21 -8.16 -15.57 -9.59
N ILE A 22 -8.37 -14.66 -10.55
CA ILE A 22 -9.53 -13.75 -10.54
C ILE A 22 -10.86 -14.50 -10.48
N PRO A 23 -11.09 -15.58 -11.29
CA PRO A 23 -12.33 -16.34 -11.20
C PRO A 23 -12.60 -16.91 -9.81
N PHE A 24 -11.57 -17.45 -9.14
CA PHE A 24 -11.69 -17.98 -7.80
C PHE A 24 -12.06 -16.89 -6.79
N GLN A 25 -11.38 -15.73 -6.82
CA GLN A 25 -11.70 -14.60 -5.93
C GLN A 25 -13.15 -14.13 -6.12
N ILE A 26 -13.61 -14.00 -7.38
CA ILE A 26 -14.99 -13.61 -7.68
C ILE A 26 -15.96 -14.63 -7.12
N GLN A 27 -15.72 -15.92 -7.33
CA GLN A 27 -16.60 -16.99 -6.88
C GLN A 27 -16.73 -16.98 -5.36
N GLU A 28 -15.63 -16.94 -4.62
CA GLU A 28 -15.64 -16.93 -3.15
C GLU A 28 -16.35 -15.68 -2.60
N CYS A 29 -16.01 -14.50 -3.11
CA CYS A 29 -16.65 -13.25 -2.68
C CYS A 29 -18.14 -13.22 -3.04
N SER A 30 -18.54 -13.73 -4.21
CA SER A 30 -19.94 -13.78 -4.62
C SER A 30 -20.74 -14.76 -3.77
N ASN A 31 -20.16 -15.92 -3.44
CA ASN A 31 -20.76 -16.89 -2.55
C ASN A 31 -20.99 -16.27 -1.15
N TYR A 32 -19.99 -15.58 -0.63
CA TYR A 32 -20.12 -14.88 0.65
C TYR A 32 -21.25 -13.85 0.62
N VAL A 33 -21.29 -13.00 -0.41
CA VAL A 33 -22.35 -11.97 -0.56
C VAL A 33 -23.73 -12.58 -0.59
N LYS A 34 -23.94 -13.66 -1.34
CA LYS A 34 -25.23 -14.34 -1.46
C LYS A 34 -25.66 -15.04 -0.17
N HIS A 35 -24.74 -15.76 0.46
CA HIS A 35 -25.09 -16.60 1.61
C HIS A 35 -25.10 -15.84 2.95
N PHE A 36 -24.14 -14.93 3.16
CA PHE A 36 -24.00 -14.21 4.43
C PHE A 36 -24.64 -12.83 4.42
N LEU A 37 -24.47 -12.04 3.35
CA LEU A 37 -25.13 -10.74 3.24
C LEU A 37 -26.56 -10.85 2.67
N LYS A 38 -26.95 -12.02 2.21
CA LYS A 38 -28.31 -12.34 1.70
C LYS A 38 -28.78 -11.35 0.63
N THR A 39 -27.87 -10.93 -0.26
CA THR A 39 -28.18 -10.04 -1.37
C THR A 39 -27.59 -10.54 -2.68
N GLU A 40 -28.27 -10.28 -3.78
CA GLU A 40 -27.78 -10.54 -5.13
C GLU A 40 -27.32 -9.25 -5.81
N THR A 41 -27.49 -8.10 -5.16
CA THR A 41 -27.13 -6.80 -5.73
C THR A 41 -25.69 -6.48 -5.43
N PHE A 42 -24.79 -6.95 -6.28
CA PHE A 42 -23.35 -6.66 -6.17
C PHE A 42 -22.74 -6.31 -7.53
N GLU A 43 -21.61 -5.63 -7.48
CA GLU A 43 -20.82 -5.27 -8.67
C GLU A 43 -19.36 -5.65 -8.45
N VAL A 44 -18.74 -6.24 -9.50
CA VAL A 44 -17.34 -6.68 -9.46
C VAL A 44 -16.44 -5.64 -10.11
N PHE A 45 -15.43 -5.19 -9.36
CA PHE A 45 -14.38 -4.28 -9.77
C PHE A 45 -13.09 -5.06 -9.94
N LYS A 46 -12.59 -5.14 -11.19
CA LYS A 46 -11.49 -6.03 -11.54
C LYS A 46 -10.31 -5.27 -12.10
N ASP A 47 -9.21 -5.20 -11.33
CA ASP A 47 -7.92 -4.70 -11.82
C ASP A 47 -6.99 -5.87 -12.16
N ALA A 48 -6.86 -6.19 -13.45
CA ALA A 48 -6.03 -7.29 -13.94
C ALA A 48 -4.63 -6.79 -14.35
N GLY A 49 -3.59 -7.47 -13.83
CA GLY A 49 -2.30 -7.62 -14.53
C GLY A 49 -1.43 -6.38 -14.69
N ARG A 50 -1.46 -5.39 -13.80
CA ARG A 50 -0.46 -4.30 -13.84
C ARG A 50 0.52 -4.40 -12.69
N SER A 51 1.82 -4.28 -13.02
CA SER A 51 2.93 -4.37 -12.06
C SER A 51 2.75 -3.37 -10.92
N GLY A 52 3.22 -3.74 -9.71
CA GLY A 52 3.00 -2.99 -8.48
C GLY A 52 3.60 -1.58 -8.39
N LYS A 53 4.13 -1.05 -9.50
CA LYS A 53 4.62 0.33 -9.62
C LYS A 53 3.59 1.29 -10.22
N ASN A 54 2.47 0.80 -10.74
CA ASN A 54 1.48 1.67 -11.38
C ASN A 54 0.29 1.88 -10.44
N THR A 55 0.22 3.07 -9.85
CA THR A 55 -0.85 3.54 -8.95
C THR A 55 -2.20 3.74 -9.67
N GLN A 56 -2.23 3.58 -10.97
CA GLN A 56 -3.47 3.66 -11.74
C GLN A 56 -4.22 2.33 -11.70
N ARG A 57 -5.17 2.23 -10.78
CA ARG A 57 -6.15 1.16 -10.65
C ARG A 57 -7.52 1.73 -11.03
N PRO A 58 -7.90 1.72 -12.31
CA PRO A 58 -9.12 2.40 -12.75
C PRO A 58 -10.38 1.84 -12.11
N GLU A 59 -10.45 0.52 -11.92
CA GLU A 59 -11.60 -0.10 -11.27
C GLU A 59 -11.63 0.18 -9.76
N TYR A 60 -10.47 0.24 -9.11
CA TYR A 60 -10.39 0.69 -7.72
C TYR A 60 -10.89 2.14 -7.58
N GLN A 61 -10.45 3.06 -8.46
CA GLN A 61 -10.90 4.44 -8.43
C GLN A 61 -12.41 4.54 -8.67
N ARG A 62 -12.94 3.81 -9.65
CA ARG A 62 -14.38 3.73 -9.92
C ARG A 62 -15.16 3.21 -8.73
N MET A 63 -14.64 2.22 -8.00
CA MET A 63 -15.23 1.72 -6.76
C MET A 63 -15.24 2.82 -5.68
N ILE A 64 -14.13 3.53 -5.47
CA ILE A 64 -14.04 4.62 -4.48
C ILE A 64 -15.00 5.76 -4.81
N GLU A 65 -15.17 6.13 -6.07
CA GLU A 65 -16.17 7.11 -6.49
C GLU A 65 -17.59 6.69 -6.11
N LYS A 66 -17.92 5.41 -6.30
CA LYS A 66 -19.23 4.86 -5.86
C LYS A 66 -19.37 4.80 -4.34
N VAL A 67 -18.30 4.56 -3.61
CA VAL A 67 -18.28 4.67 -2.14
C VAL A 67 -18.59 6.09 -1.72
N LYS A 68 -17.89 7.08 -2.27
CA LYS A 68 -18.08 8.51 -1.98
C LYS A 68 -19.45 9.04 -2.35
N SER A 69 -20.06 8.50 -3.41
CA SER A 69 -21.44 8.84 -3.80
C SER A 69 -22.52 8.14 -2.96
N GLY A 70 -22.13 7.33 -1.96
CA GLY A 70 -23.06 6.65 -1.06
C GLY A 70 -23.81 5.46 -1.68
N MET A 71 -23.40 5.00 -2.87
CA MET A 71 -24.03 3.88 -3.59
C MET A 71 -23.57 2.52 -3.09
N VAL A 72 -22.52 2.42 -2.28
CA VAL A 72 -21.95 1.17 -1.76
C VAL A 72 -22.33 0.98 -0.30
N SER A 73 -22.70 -0.24 0.09
CA SER A 73 -22.93 -0.64 1.48
C SER A 73 -21.75 -1.40 2.08
N HIS A 74 -21.15 -2.29 1.30
CA HIS A 74 -20.04 -3.15 1.72
C HIS A 74 -18.98 -3.21 0.61
N VAL A 75 -17.71 -3.27 1.00
CA VAL A 75 -16.61 -3.64 0.12
C VAL A 75 -16.09 -5.00 0.56
N VAL A 76 -16.12 -5.98 -0.34
CA VAL A 76 -15.72 -7.35 -0.08
C VAL A 76 -14.47 -7.69 -0.89
N VAL A 77 -13.45 -8.23 -0.25
CA VAL A 77 -12.22 -8.71 -0.88
C VAL A 77 -11.91 -10.14 -0.46
N TYR A 78 -11.22 -10.89 -1.29
CA TYR A 78 -10.75 -12.21 -0.90
C TYR A 78 -9.62 -12.14 0.14
N LYS A 79 -8.65 -11.21 -0.04
CA LYS A 79 -7.54 -10.90 0.87
C LYS A 79 -7.27 -9.41 0.91
N ILE A 80 -6.81 -8.90 2.05
CA ILE A 80 -6.43 -7.47 2.21
C ILE A 80 -5.37 -7.05 1.18
N ASP A 81 -4.40 -7.90 0.87
CA ASP A 81 -3.33 -7.60 -0.07
C ASP A 81 -3.83 -7.35 -1.52
N ARG A 82 -5.06 -7.73 -1.82
CA ARG A 82 -5.72 -7.43 -3.11
C ARG A 82 -6.08 -5.97 -3.21
N ILE A 83 -6.51 -5.35 -2.13
CA ILE A 83 -6.92 -3.95 -2.14
C ILE A 83 -5.76 -3.02 -1.77
N SER A 84 -4.96 -3.37 -0.78
CA SER A 84 -3.76 -2.62 -0.38
C SER A 84 -2.59 -3.54 -0.05
N ARG A 85 -1.37 -3.17 -0.43
CA ARG A 85 -0.13 -3.88 -0.08
C ARG A 85 0.56 -3.30 1.15
N ASN A 86 0.15 -2.12 1.54
CA ASN A 86 0.69 -1.37 2.66
C ASN A 86 -0.44 -1.09 3.64
N LEU A 87 -0.22 -1.42 4.89
CA LEU A 87 -1.23 -1.20 5.93
C LEU A 87 -1.50 0.28 6.20
N VAL A 88 -0.55 1.18 5.91
CA VAL A 88 -0.78 2.63 5.99
C VAL A 88 -1.78 3.08 4.92
N ASP A 89 -1.57 2.65 3.66
CA ASP A 89 -2.51 2.95 2.56
C ASP A 89 -3.90 2.35 2.85
N PHE A 90 -3.92 1.16 3.46
CA PHE A 90 -5.15 0.52 3.89
C PHE A 90 -5.87 1.34 4.98
N SER A 91 -5.12 1.88 5.95
CA SER A 91 -5.67 2.73 7.02
C SER A 91 -6.36 3.98 6.46
N ILE A 92 -5.73 4.65 5.50
CA ILE A 92 -6.30 5.84 4.84
C ILE A 92 -7.60 5.47 4.13
N MET A 93 -7.57 4.42 3.32
CA MET A 93 -8.74 3.92 2.61
C MET A 93 -9.87 3.50 3.56
N TYR A 94 -9.55 2.84 4.66
CA TYR A 94 -10.55 2.42 5.64
C TYR A 94 -11.23 3.61 6.33
N ASN A 95 -10.50 4.70 6.60
CA ASN A 95 -11.10 5.92 7.11
C ASN A 95 -12.13 6.49 6.14
N ASP A 96 -11.83 6.49 4.82
CA ASP A 96 -12.79 6.87 3.79
C ASP A 96 -14.05 5.98 3.83
N PHE A 97 -13.88 4.66 3.98
CA PHE A 97 -15.02 3.75 4.10
C PHE A 97 -15.87 4.03 5.34
N LYS A 98 -15.20 4.29 6.47
CA LYS A 98 -15.89 4.60 7.73
C LYS A 98 -16.69 5.90 7.65
N GLU A 99 -16.13 6.96 7.07
CA GLU A 99 -16.81 8.25 6.84
C GLU A 99 -18.09 8.09 6.01
N HIS A 100 -18.05 7.20 5.01
CA HIS A 100 -19.19 6.93 4.12
C HIS A 100 -20.10 5.79 4.62
N LYS A 101 -19.85 5.27 5.84
CA LYS A 101 -20.62 4.17 6.46
C LYS A 101 -20.64 2.92 5.58
N VAL A 102 -19.51 2.57 5.00
CA VAL A 102 -19.29 1.36 4.20
C VAL A 102 -18.53 0.34 5.04
N ALA A 103 -19.08 -0.86 5.18
CA ALA A 103 -18.40 -1.97 5.87
C ALA A 103 -17.34 -2.60 4.94
N PHE A 104 -16.23 -3.02 5.52
CA PHE A 104 -15.17 -3.73 4.83
C PHE A 104 -15.08 -5.17 5.31
N ILE A 105 -15.03 -6.12 4.36
CA ILE A 105 -15.02 -7.55 4.64
C ILE A 105 -13.84 -8.18 3.90
N SER A 106 -13.03 -8.95 4.62
CA SER A 106 -11.97 -9.78 4.05
C SER A 106 -12.20 -11.24 4.38
N LEU A 107 -12.31 -12.09 3.35
CA LEU A 107 -12.68 -13.49 3.52
C LEU A 107 -11.54 -14.33 4.11
N ASN A 108 -10.32 -14.16 3.60
CA ASN A 108 -9.18 -14.95 4.03
C ASN A 108 -8.75 -14.65 5.47
N GLU A 109 -8.76 -13.37 5.85
CA GLU A 109 -8.45 -12.92 7.21
C GLU A 109 -9.66 -13.04 8.16
N GLN A 110 -10.81 -13.45 7.63
CA GLN A 110 -12.05 -13.72 8.38
C GLN A 110 -12.49 -12.55 9.27
N PHE A 111 -12.43 -11.34 8.77
CA PHE A 111 -12.96 -10.21 9.50
C PHE A 111 -13.96 -9.38 8.71
N ASP A 112 -14.90 -8.81 9.48
CA ASP A 112 -15.98 -7.97 8.98
C ASP A 112 -16.14 -6.76 9.90
N THR A 113 -15.89 -5.57 9.34
CA THR A 113 -15.96 -4.30 10.08
C THR A 113 -17.39 -3.82 10.36
N SER A 114 -18.42 -4.54 9.91
CA SER A 114 -19.79 -4.30 10.33
C SER A 114 -20.04 -4.67 11.79
N SER A 115 -19.20 -5.57 12.35
CA SER A 115 -19.23 -5.97 13.74
C SER A 115 -18.24 -5.15 14.60
N ALA A 116 -18.60 -4.89 15.87
CA ALA A 116 -17.73 -4.20 16.82
C ALA A 116 -16.41 -4.96 17.04
N ILE A 117 -16.44 -6.29 17.03
CA ILE A 117 -15.25 -7.14 17.17
C ILE A 117 -14.35 -6.99 15.94
N GLY A 118 -14.91 -7.04 14.73
CA GLY A 118 -14.13 -6.88 13.49
C GLY A 118 -13.50 -5.49 13.37
N GLU A 119 -14.22 -4.44 13.79
CA GLU A 119 -13.65 -3.08 13.85
C GLU A 119 -12.49 -3.00 14.87
N ALA A 120 -12.61 -3.64 16.03
CA ALA A 120 -11.57 -3.67 17.04
C ALA A 120 -10.33 -4.44 16.55
N VAL A 121 -10.51 -5.61 15.93
CA VAL A 121 -9.42 -6.41 15.33
C VAL A 121 -8.69 -5.60 14.27
N LEU A 122 -9.41 -4.91 13.40
CA LEU A 122 -8.79 -4.07 12.39
C LEU A 122 -7.95 -2.94 13.00
N LYS A 123 -8.46 -2.25 14.04
CA LYS A 123 -7.68 -1.22 14.75
C LYS A 123 -6.39 -1.78 15.32
N ILE A 124 -6.41 -2.97 15.88
CA ILE A 124 -5.21 -3.65 16.39
C ILE A 124 -4.21 -3.90 15.24
N ILE A 125 -4.67 -4.43 14.11
CA ILE A 125 -3.82 -4.66 12.93
C ILE A 125 -3.17 -3.35 12.46
N LEU A 126 -3.92 -2.25 12.42
CA LEU A 126 -3.41 -0.95 12.02
C LEU A 126 -2.35 -0.41 12.99
N VAL A 127 -2.53 -0.59 14.30
CA VAL A 127 -1.54 -0.21 15.33
C VAL A 127 -0.24 -1.01 15.15
N PHE A 128 -0.32 -2.33 14.94
CA PHE A 128 0.85 -3.15 14.67
C PHE A 128 1.59 -2.73 13.40
N ALA A 129 0.87 -2.38 12.36
CA ALA A 129 1.46 -1.87 11.13
C ALA A 129 2.22 -0.57 11.31
N GLU A 130 1.67 0.36 12.08
CA GLU A 130 2.35 1.61 12.42
C GLU A 130 3.60 1.37 13.26
N LEU A 131 3.53 0.45 14.23
CA LEU A 131 4.67 0.04 15.03
C LEU A 131 5.79 -0.55 14.17
N GLU A 132 5.46 -1.49 13.26
CA GLU A 132 6.44 -2.09 12.34
C GLU A 132 7.14 -1.03 11.47
N ARG A 133 6.38 -0.05 10.98
CA ARG A 133 6.93 1.07 10.21
C ARG A 133 7.89 1.91 11.06
N LYS A 134 7.56 2.22 12.32
CA LYS A 134 8.42 2.97 13.24
C LYS A 134 9.71 2.21 13.52
N LEU A 135 9.61 0.92 13.88
CA LEU A 135 10.78 0.07 14.14
C LEU A 135 11.70 -0.05 12.91
N THR A 136 11.12 -0.12 11.70
CA THR A 136 11.90 -0.12 10.46
C THR A 136 12.63 1.21 10.27
N GLY A 137 11.98 2.34 10.55
CA GLY A 137 12.59 3.66 10.50
C GLY A 137 13.77 3.80 11.48
N GLU A 138 13.60 3.34 12.71
CA GLU A 138 14.66 3.31 13.74
C GLU A 138 15.86 2.47 13.27
N ARG A 139 15.62 1.26 12.76
CA ARG A 139 16.71 0.41 12.22
C ARG A 139 17.46 1.08 11.08
N VAL A 140 16.75 1.73 10.15
CA VAL A 140 17.40 2.46 9.06
C VAL A 140 18.22 3.62 9.60
N HIS A 141 17.70 4.38 10.55
CA HIS A 141 18.43 5.46 11.22
C HIS A 141 19.72 4.96 11.87
N ASP A 142 19.65 3.87 12.66
CA ASP A 142 20.80 3.28 13.32
C ASP A 142 21.86 2.79 12.33
N ILE A 143 21.42 2.15 11.23
CA ILE A 143 22.33 1.74 10.16
C ILE A 143 23.02 2.95 9.53
N MET A 144 22.27 4.03 9.28
CA MET A 144 22.83 5.26 8.68
C MET A 144 23.81 5.94 9.64
N MET A 145 23.50 5.98 10.94
CA MET A 145 24.40 6.52 11.96
C MET A 145 25.69 5.72 12.07
N ASN A 146 25.61 4.39 12.14
CA ASN A 146 26.78 3.52 12.19
C ASN A 146 27.66 3.70 10.94
N ARG A 147 27.04 3.76 9.76
CA ARG A 147 27.76 4.03 8.51
C ARG A 147 28.45 5.40 8.51
N ALA A 148 27.80 6.43 9.06
CA ALA A 148 28.40 7.76 9.18
C ALA A 148 29.59 7.75 10.15
N LEU A 149 29.50 7.04 11.29
CA LEU A 149 30.61 6.87 12.22
C LEU A 149 31.80 6.13 11.61
N GLU A 150 31.53 5.20 10.68
CA GLU A 150 32.56 4.51 9.89
C GLU A 150 33.10 5.37 8.73
N GLY A 151 32.68 6.62 8.58
CA GLY A 151 33.07 7.50 7.46
C GLY A 151 32.47 7.10 6.11
N LYS A 152 31.45 6.26 6.08
CA LYS A 152 30.79 5.81 4.86
C LYS A 152 29.69 6.76 4.43
N TRP A 153 29.60 7.02 3.13
CA TRP A 153 28.54 7.84 2.56
C TRP A 153 27.18 7.13 2.64
N ASN A 154 26.16 7.84 3.14
CA ASN A 154 24.82 7.29 3.36
C ASN A 154 23.87 7.37 2.14
N GLY A 155 24.39 7.70 0.97
CA GLY A 155 23.57 7.88 -0.22
C GLY A 155 23.27 9.37 -0.46
N ALA A 156 22.32 9.63 -1.32
CA ALA A 156 22.02 10.91 -1.93
C ALA A 156 23.06 11.34 -3.00
N ARG A 157 22.70 12.38 -3.77
CA ARG A 157 23.60 12.96 -4.74
C ARG A 157 24.80 13.60 -4.03
N VAL A 158 26.00 13.36 -4.52
CA VAL A 158 27.17 14.03 -3.98
C VAL A 158 27.07 15.56 -4.17
N PRO A 159 27.58 16.36 -3.20
CA PRO A 159 27.56 17.82 -3.31
C PRO A 159 28.42 18.32 -4.50
N TYR A 160 28.15 19.55 -4.94
CA TYR A 160 28.98 20.24 -5.93
C TYR A 160 30.44 20.30 -5.49
N GLY A 161 31.36 20.01 -6.39
CA GLY A 161 32.79 19.88 -6.10
C GLY A 161 33.27 18.48 -5.74
N TRP A 162 32.35 17.50 -5.75
CA TRP A 162 32.64 16.11 -5.46
C TRP A 162 32.09 15.19 -6.54
N ASP A 163 32.87 14.16 -6.92
CA ASP A 163 32.46 13.07 -7.80
C ASP A 163 32.30 11.75 -7.02
N TRP A 164 31.55 10.81 -7.58
CA TRP A 164 31.39 9.50 -6.99
C TRP A 164 32.40 8.49 -7.50
N ASP A 165 33.33 8.04 -6.64
CA ASP A 165 34.22 6.93 -6.98
C ASP A 165 33.45 5.60 -6.86
N THR A 166 33.14 4.98 -8.00
CA THR A 166 32.40 3.71 -8.07
C THR A 166 33.22 2.53 -7.56
N LYS A 167 34.55 2.59 -7.62
CA LYS A 167 35.48 1.52 -7.17
C LYS A 167 35.56 1.48 -5.65
N ASN A 168 35.80 2.63 -5.02
CA ASN A 168 35.96 2.74 -3.57
C ASN A 168 34.64 3.08 -2.86
N ARG A 169 33.56 3.34 -3.60
CA ARG A 169 32.21 3.68 -3.10
C ARG A 169 32.22 4.86 -2.10
N CYS A 170 32.97 5.89 -2.42
CA CYS A 170 33.08 7.11 -1.62
C CYS A 170 33.07 8.36 -2.50
N PRO A 171 32.70 9.52 -1.94
CA PRO A 171 32.90 10.81 -2.61
C PRO A 171 34.40 11.13 -2.70
N VAL A 172 34.84 11.61 -3.85
CA VAL A 172 36.19 12.14 -4.11
C VAL A 172 36.08 13.55 -4.64
N HIS A 173 37.14 14.34 -4.52
CA HIS A 173 37.17 15.69 -5.10
C HIS A 173 36.98 15.63 -6.61
N SER A 174 36.09 16.44 -7.15
CA SER A 174 35.92 16.60 -8.60
C SER A 174 37.09 17.38 -9.18
N GLU A 175 37.72 16.86 -10.23
CA GLU A 175 38.85 17.55 -10.89
C GLU A 175 38.44 18.90 -11.49
N THR A 176 37.15 19.03 -11.89
CA THR A 176 36.65 20.22 -12.58
C THR A 176 35.95 21.21 -11.67
N GLU A 177 35.26 20.73 -10.64
CA GLU A 177 34.36 21.55 -9.80
C GLU A 177 34.97 21.93 -8.44
N ALA A 178 35.93 21.15 -7.91
CA ALA A 178 36.46 21.36 -6.57
C ALA A 178 37.12 22.74 -6.37
N GLU A 179 37.76 23.28 -7.38
CA GLU A 179 38.41 24.59 -7.31
C GLU A 179 37.34 25.70 -7.17
N TYR A 180 36.29 25.65 -7.97
CA TYR A 180 35.17 26.59 -7.90
C TYR A 180 34.43 26.50 -6.57
N ALA A 181 34.22 25.29 -6.06
CA ALA A 181 33.64 25.08 -4.76
C ALA A 181 34.44 25.75 -3.63
N ARG A 182 35.77 25.58 -3.66
CA ARG A 182 36.69 26.25 -2.70
C ARG A 182 36.64 27.77 -2.81
N MET A 183 36.52 28.32 -3.99
CA MET A 183 36.38 29.77 -4.19
C MET A 183 35.11 30.30 -3.58
N MET A 184 33.98 29.59 -3.74
CA MET A 184 32.69 29.97 -3.13
C MET A 184 32.71 30.00 -1.59
N TYR A 185 33.50 29.13 -0.96
CA TYR A 185 33.64 29.08 0.52
C TYR A 185 34.67 30.09 1.07
N ARG A 186 35.41 30.77 0.21
CA ARG A 186 36.37 31.82 0.62
C ARG A 186 35.81 33.24 0.55
N LEU A 187 34.63 33.39 -0.04
CA LEU A 187 33.88 34.64 -0.12
C LEU A 187 32.96 34.80 1.10
#